data_9d4b23d58f0c859f5d7889a76bf5db02
#
_entry.id   9d4b23d58f0c859f5d7889a76bf5db02
#
_cell.length_a   1.000
_cell.length_b   1.000
_cell.length_c   1.000
_cell.angle_alpha   90.00
_cell.angle_beta   90.00
_cell.angle_gamma   90.00
#
_symmetry.space_group_name_H-M   'P 1'
#
loop_
_entity.id
_entity.type
_entity.pdbx_description
1 polymer ?
#
loop_
_entity_poly.entity_id
_entity_poly.type
_entity_poly.pdbx_seq_one_letter_code
_entity_poly.pdbx_strand_id
1 'polypeptide(L)'
;DTNDTFMANMQKNGTYSVVPRIPGGEITPDKLIVIGEVAKKYDLYTKITGGQRIDLFGAQLHELPLIWEELIAAGFETGHAYGKSTRTVKSCVGSTWCRYGVQDSVKMALLLEDRYKGLRSPHKLKFAVSGCTRECAEAQSKDIGVIATEKGWNLYICGNGGMRPRHAELFATDLDDATLVRLIDRVLMFYIRTADKLQRTSVWRENLEGGLDYLKQVILDDSLGLAAELEAQMQHVVDRYECEWANALKDPEKLKRFRTFVNDRRPDPDVHFVRERGQRRPIAAAELHLIPVTEEVL
;
A
#
# COMPACT_ATOMS: atom_id res chain seq x y z
N ASP A 1 -11.98 8.94 7.52
CA ASP A 1 -10.67 9.45 7.03
C ASP A 1 -10.86 9.99 5.61
N THR A 2 -10.45 11.24 5.35
CA THR A 2 -10.60 11.91 4.06
C THR A 2 -10.00 11.09 2.91
N ASN A 3 -8.83 10.50 3.14
CA ASN A 3 -8.17 9.67 2.15
C ASN A 3 -8.96 8.40 1.82
N ASP A 4 -9.63 7.80 2.79
CA ASP A 4 -10.52 6.65 2.56
C ASP A 4 -11.78 7.07 1.79
N THR A 5 -12.34 8.25 2.08
CA THR A 5 -13.51 8.78 1.38
C THR A 5 -13.26 8.98 -0.11
N PHE A 6 -12.08 9.49 -0.47
CA PHE A 6 -11.71 9.77 -1.86
C PHE A 6 -10.83 8.67 -2.48
N MET A 7 -10.54 7.60 -1.76
CA MET A 7 -9.71 6.47 -2.25
C MET A 7 -8.39 6.93 -2.91
N ALA A 8 -7.85 8.03 -2.40
CA ALA A 8 -6.62 8.69 -2.84
C ALA A 8 -5.99 9.46 -1.68
N ASN A 9 -4.69 9.71 -1.71
CA ASN A 9 -4.07 10.57 -0.71
C ASN A 9 -4.19 12.03 -1.11
N MET A 10 -4.85 12.83 -0.27
CA MET A 10 -4.84 14.28 -0.39
C MET A 10 -3.43 14.81 -0.13
N GLN A 11 -2.94 15.61 -1.05
CA GLN A 11 -1.64 16.26 -1.02
C GLN A 11 -1.77 17.71 -0.57
N LYS A 12 -0.64 18.40 -0.46
CA LYS A 12 -0.65 19.84 -0.27
C LYS A 12 -1.39 20.53 -1.43
N ASN A 13 -1.99 21.68 -1.14
CA ASN A 13 -2.68 22.53 -2.12
C ASN A 13 -3.89 21.85 -2.81
N GLY A 14 -4.56 20.91 -2.11
CA GLY A 14 -5.82 20.33 -2.56
C GLY A 14 -5.73 19.33 -3.72
N THR A 15 -4.52 18.94 -4.12
CA THR A 15 -4.34 17.87 -5.12
C THR A 15 -4.32 16.49 -4.49
N TYR A 16 -4.38 15.44 -5.32
CA TYR A 16 -4.42 14.04 -4.91
C TYR A 16 -3.33 13.24 -5.60
N SER A 17 -2.89 12.15 -4.94
CA SER A 17 -2.06 11.13 -5.59
C SER A 17 -2.88 9.91 -5.94
N VAL A 18 -2.68 9.39 -7.14
CA VAL A 18 -3.22 8.13 -7.63
C VAL A 18 -2.10 7.10 -7.63
N VAL A 19 -2.35 5.96 -7.01
CA VAL A 19 -1.34 4.91 -6.87
C VAL A 19 -1.92 3.59 -7.35
N PRO A 20 -1.70 3.22 -8.62
CA PRO A 20 -2.09 1.91 -9.12
C PRO A 20 -1.28 0.81 -8.43
N ARG A 21 -1.88 -0.37 -8.29
CA ARG A 21 -1.20 -1.52 -7.70
C ARG A 21 -0.16 -2.08 -8.64
N ILE A 22 1.07 -2.20 -8.13
CA ILE A 22 2.20 -2.84 -8.80
C ILE A 22 2.70 -3.92 -7.84
N PRO A 23 2.15 -5.14 -7.91
CA PRO A 23 2.43 -6.20 -6.95
C PRO A 23 3.91 -6.56 -6.93
N GLY A 24 4.51 -6.66 -5.74
CA GLY A 24 5.92 -7.00 -5.58
C GLY A 24 6.90 -6.03 -6.26
N GLY A 25 6.43 -4.90 -6.77
CA GLY A 25 7.22 -3.99 -7.62
C GLY A 25 7.43 -4.50 -9.06
N GLU A 26 6.76 -5.59 -9.45
CA GLU A 26 6.83 -6.16 -10.79
C GLU A 26 5.76 -5.53 -11.70
N ILE A 27 6.18 -5.05 -12.86
CA ILE A 27 5.29 -4.42 -13.85
C ILE A 27 5.67 -4.85 -15.26
N THR A 28 4.68 -5.16 -16.09
CA THR A 28 4.92 -5.45 -17.51
C THR A 28 5.22 -4.17 -18.29
N PRO A 29 5.99 -4.25 -19.41
CA PRO A 29 6.24 -3.10 -20.27
C PRO A 29 4.96 -2.40 -20.73
N ASP A 30 3.92 -3.15 -21.11
CA ASP A 30 2.65 -2.58 -21.57
C ASP A 30 1.95 -1.79 -20.47
N LYS A 31 1.91 -2.31 -19.25
CA LYS A 31 1.36 -1.57 -18.08
C LYS A 31 2.18 -0.34 -17.73
N LEU A 32 3.50 -0.40 -17.88
CA LEU A 32 4.37 0.76 -17.68
C LEU A 32 4.09 1.87 -18.71
N ILE A 33 3.84 1.51 -19.97
CA ILE A 33 3.43 2.44 -21.02
C ILE A 33 2.10 3.12 -20.65
N VAL A 34 1.10 2.36 -20.20
CA VAL A 34 -0.21 2.91 -19.77
C VAL A 34 -0.04 3.92 -18.65
N ILE A 35 0.78 3.62 -17.63
CA ILE A 35 1.06 4.60 -16.55
C ILE A 35 1.64 5.88 -17.13
N GLY A 36 2.59 5.78 -18.07
CA GLY A 36 3.20 6.93 -18.74
C GLY A 36 2.20 7.74 -19.56
N GLU A 37 1.31 7.08 -20.30
CA GLU A 37 0.26 7.72 -21.09
C GLU A 37 -0.76 8.44 -20.23
N VAL A 38 -1.26 7.79 -19.18
CA VAL A 38 -2.18 8.40 -18.20
C VAL A 38 -1.51 9.61 -17.53
N ALA A 39 -0.27 9.47 -17.07
CA ALA A 39 0.46 10.57 -16.45
C ALA A 39 0.64 11.76 -17.43
N LYS A 40 0.92 11.49 -18.70
CA LYS A 40 1.05 12.51 -19.74
C LYS A 40 -0.30 13.18 -20.05
N LYS A 41 -1.37 12.40 -20.15
CA LYS A 41 -2.72 12.91 -20.48
C LYS A 41 -3.25 13.87 -19.42
N TYR A 42 -3.07 13.54 -18.15
CA TYR A 42 -3.53 14.36 -17.01
C TYR A 42 -2.43 15.27 -16.45
N ASP A 43 -1.27 15.35 -17.12
CA ASP A 43 -0.10 16.14 -16.70
C ASP A 43 0.30 15.89 -15.24
N LEU A 44 0.37 14.61 -14.84
CA LEU A 44 0.68 14.20 -13.48
C LEU A 44 2.19 14.11 -13.25
N TYR A 45 2.63 14.50 -12.06
CA TYR A 45 4.00 14.30 -11.61
C TYR A 45 4.19 12.83 -11.22
N THR A 46 5.17 12.15 -11.83
CA THR A 46 5.45 10.73 -11.60
C THR A 46 6.66 10.55 -10.71
N LYS A 47 6.57 9.61 -9.76
CA LYS A 47 7.70 9.25 -8.90
C LYS A 47 7.66 7.77 -8.52
N ILE A 48 8.80 7.10 -8.65
CA ILE A 48 9.04 5.80 -8.01
C ILE A 48 9.29 6.07 -6.52
N THR A 49 8.44 5.52 -5.67
CA THR A 49 8.49 5.75 -4.22
C THR A 49 9.09 4.56 -3.47
N GLY A 50 9.42 4.75 -2.18
CA GLY A 50 10.11 3.75 -1.37
C GLY A 50 9.34 2.43 -1.14
N GLY A 51 8.07 2.36 -1.53
CA GLY A 51 7.26 1.13 -1.51
C GLY A 51 7.28 0.32 -2.81
N GLN A 52 8.23 0.60 -3.71
CA GLN A 52 8.28 0.00 -5.06
C GLN A 52 6.99 0.26 -5.86
N ARG A 53 6.50 1.49 -5.79
CA ARG A 53 5.29 1.94 -6.49
C ARG A 53 5.65 3.11 -7.38
N ILE A 54 4.86 3.29 -8.43
CA ILE A 54 4.86 4.51 -9.25
C ILE A 54 3.64 5.32 -8.81
N ASP A 55 3.90 6.39 -8.08
CA ASP A 55 2.84 7.27 -7.57
C ASP A 55 2.66 8.45 -8.55
N LEU A 56 1.41 8.73 -8.91
CA LEU A 56 1.00 9.82 -9.81
C LEU A 56 0.43 10.96 -8.98
N PHE A 57 1.11 12.10 -8.95
CA PHE A 57 0.74 13.23 -8.10
C PHE A 57 0.14 14.38 -8.91
N GLY A 58 -0.70 15.17 -8.27
CA GLY A 58 -1.24 16.41 -8.84
C GLY A 58 -2.61 16.25 -9.51
N ALA A 59 -3.27 15.10 -9.35
CA ALA A 59 -4.63 14.93 -9.83
C ALA A 59 -5.59 15.86 -9.06
N GLN A 60 -6.52 16.46 -9.75
CA GLN A 60 -7.63 17.17 -9.14
C GLN A 60 -8.77 16.22 -8.79
N LEU A 61 -9.64 16.63 -7.88
CA LEU A 61 -10.70 15.76 -7.35
C LEU A 61 -11.58 15.16 -8.47
N HIS A 62 -11.99 15.97 -9.43
CA HIS A 62 -12.85 15.54 -10.54
C HIS A 62 -12.16 14.63 -11.56
N GLU A 63 -10.82 14.62 -11.59
CA GLU A 63 -10.03 13.78 -12.49
C GLU A 63 -9.89 12.35 -11.95
N LEU A 64 -10.04 12.14 -10.63
CA LEU A 64 -9.82 10.83 -10.01
C LEU A 64 -10.62 9.69 -10.66
N PRO A 65 -11.95 9.80 -10.85
CA PRO A 65 -12.72 8.74 -11.50
C PRO A 65 -12.28 8.48 -12.95
N LEU A 66 -11.93 9.51 -13.70
CA LEU A 66 -11.48 9.39 -15.09
C LEU A 66 -10.14 8.65 -15.18
N ILE A 67 -9.20 8.97 -14.29
CA ILE A 67 -7.90 8.30 -14.20
C ILE A 67 -8.10 6.84 -13.80
N TRP A 68 -8.97 6.54 -12.84
CA TRP A 68 -9.26 5.15 -12.43
C TRP A 68 -9.88 4.33 -13.55
N GLU A 69 -10.79 4.91 -14.34
CA GLU A 69 -11.42 4.23 -15.47
C GLU A 69 -10.36 3.73 -16.47
N GLU A 70 -9.40 4.57 -16.85
CA GLU A 70 -8.32 4.20 -17.75
C GLU A 70 -7.37 3.16 -17.16
N LEU A 71 -7.00 3.31 -15.89
CA LEU A 71 -6.14 2.35 -15.21
C LEU A 71 -6.81 0.98 -15.05
N ILE A 72 -8.10 0.95 -14.68
CA ILE A 72 -8.87 -0.30 -14.55
C ILE A 72 -9.06 -0.98 -15.90
N ALA A 73 -9.36 -0.21 -16.96
CA ALA A 73 -9.46 -0.75 -18.32
C ALA A 73 -8.17 -1.44 -18.78
N ALA A 74 -7.01 -0.97 -18.27
CA ALA A 74 -5.71 -1.59 -18.51
C ALA A 74 -5.35 -2.70 -17.51
N GLY A 75 -6.29 -3.12 -16.67
CA GLY A 75 -6.10 -4.22 -15.71
C GLY A 75 -5.33 -3.84 -14.45
N PHE A 76 -5.32 -2.56 -14.06
CA PHE A 76 -4.86 -2.15 -12.75
C PHE A 76 -5.97 -2.20 -11.71
N GLU A 77 -5.56 -2.29 -10.46
CA GLU A 77 -6.41 -2.12 -9.28
C GLU A 77 -5.87 -0.97 -8.41
N THR A 78 -6.67 -0.53 -7.45
CA THR A 78 -6.16 0.41 -6.44
C THR A 78 -5.01 -0.21 -5.66
N GLY A 79 -3.92 0.55 -5.52
CA GLY A 79 -2.77 0.15 -4.69
C GLY A 79 -3.00 0.31 -3.19
N HIS A 80 -4.20 0.73 -2.75
CA HIS A 80 -4.54 0.99 -1.34
C HIS A 80 -3.46 1.78 -0.60
N ALA A 81 -2.85 2.77 -1.28
CA ALA A 81 -1.82 3.62 -0.68
C ALA A 81 -2.38 4.68 0.27
N TYR A 82 -3.64 4.59 0.60
CA TYR A 82 -4.41 5.47 1.48
C TYR A 82 -5.00 4.68 2.66
N GLY A 83 -5.47 5.39 3.67
CA GLY A 83 -6.15 4.80 4.83
C GLY A 83 -5.27 3.85 5.67
N LYS A 84 -5.94 3.01 6.45
CA LYS A 84 -5.34 1.99 7.32
C LYS A 84 -5.49 0.62 6.66
N SER A 85 -4.68 0.36 5.66
CA SER A 85 -4.73 -0.87 4.86
C SER A 85 -3.32 -1.42 4.61
N THR A 86 -3.27 -2.64 4.08
CA THR A 86 -2.03 -3.27 3.62
C THR A 86 -1.48 -2.51 2.41
N ARG A 87 -0.20 -2.16 2.48
CA ARG A 87 0.57 -1.53 1.41
C ARG A 87 1.16 -2.58 0.48
N THR A 88 1.66 -2.14 -0.68
CA THR A 88 2.43 -3.00 -1.59
C THR A 88 3.48 -3.79 -0.84
N VAL A 89 3.59 -5.08 -1.12
CA VAL A 89 4.63 -5.96 -0.58
C VAL A 89 5.93 -5.69 -1.33
N LYS A 90 6.97 -5.23 -0.65
CA LYS A 90 8.29 -5.05 -1.26
C LYS A 90 8.92 -6.42 -1.54
N SER A 91 9.65 -6.50 -2.64
CA SER A 91 10.43 -7.69 -2.99
C SER A 91 11.82 -7.32 -3.49
N CYS A 92 12.79 -8.20 -3.31
CA CYS A 92 13.99 -8.20 -4.15
C CYS A 92 13.73 -9.04 -5.40
N VAL A 93 14.71 -9.12 -6.31
CA VAL A 93 14.53 -9.83 -7.60
C VAL A 93 14.54 -11.36 -7.47
N GLY A 94 14.81 -11.90 -6.28
CA GLY A 94 14.71 -13.34 -5.97
C GLY A 94 15.69 -14.23 -6.69
N SER A 95 15.49 -15.54 -6.53
CA SER A 95 16.38 -16.57 -7.10
C SER A 95 16.37 -16.62 -8.62
N THR A 96 15.32 -16.13 -9.28
CA THR A 96 15.25 -16.11 -10.74
C THR A 96 16.34 -15.23 -11.36
N TRP A 97 16.67 -14.09 -10.76
CA TRP A 97 17.59 -13.10 -11.32
C TRP A 97 18.87 -12.90 -10.51
N CYS A 98 18.80 -13.15 -9.19
CA CYS A 98 19.93 -12.89 -8.30
C CYS A 98 20.73 -14.16 -8.05
N ARG A 99 22.04 -14.13 -8.34
CA ARG A 99 22.96 -15.27 -8.07
C ARG A 99 23.03 -15.67 -6.59
N TYR A 100 22.60 -14.82 -5.67
CA TYR A 100 22.59 -15.09 -4.22
C TYR A 100 21.18 -15.44 -3.70
N GLY A 101 20.16 -15.32 -4.54
CA GLY A 101 18.80 -15.68 -4.17
C GLY A 101 18.66 -17.18 -3.96
N VAL A 102 18.11 -17.57 -2.81
CA VAL A 102 17.88 -19.00 -2.48
C VAL A 102 16.42 -19.40 -2.64
N GLN A 103 15.50 -18.41 -2.64
CA GLN A 103 14.07 -18.62 -2.89
C GLN A 103 13.54 -17.55 -3.85
N ASP A 104 12.40 -17.83 -4.48
CA ASP A 104 11.67 -16.88 -5.34
C ASP A 104 10.88 -15.88 -4.50
N SER A 105 11.53 -14.78 -4.12
CA SER A 105 10.93 -13.72 -3.33
C SER A 105 9.85 -12.95 -4.09
N VAL A 106 9.92 -12.89 -5.41
CA VAL A 106 8.88 -12.21 -6.24
C VAL A 106 7.59 -13.02 -6.17
N LYS A 107 7.66 -14.33 -6.43
CA LYS A 107 6.49 -15.21 -6.32
C LYS A 107 5.83 -15.12 -4.94
N MET A 108 6.62 -15.17 -3.87
CA MET A 108 6.07 -15.06 -2.51
C MET A 108 5.47 -13.67 -2.25
N ALA A 109 6.11 -12.58 -2.70
CA ALA A 109 5.58 -11.24 -2.55
C ALA A 109 4.25 -11.07 -3.30
N LEU A 110 4.13 -11.60 -4.52
CA LEU A 110 2.89 -11.59 -5.30
C LEU A 110 1.77 -12.36 -4.57
N LEU A 111 2.08 -13.52 -4.02
CA LEU A 111 1.13 -14.33 -3.25
C LEU A 111 0.62 -13.58 -2.02
N LEU A 112 1.53 -12.98 -1.23
CA LEU A 112 1.16 -12.23 -0.03
C LEU A 112 0.40 -10.95 -0.38
N GLU A 113 0.77 -10.27 -1.45
CA GLU A 113 0.07 -9.06 -1.87
C GLU A 113 -1.34 -9.38 -2.37
N ASP A 114 -1.52 -10.41 -3.17
CA ASP A 114 -2.83 -10.84 -3.66
C ASP A 114 -3.74 -11.26 -2.51
N ARG A 115 -3.20 -11.98 -1.52
CA ARG A 115 -3.98 -12.42 -0.36
C ARG A 115 -4.41 -11.27 0.56
N TYR A 116 -3.52 -10.29 0.80
CA TYR A 116 -3.78 -9.24 1.80
C TYR A 116 -4.09 -7.87 1.22
N LYS A 117 -4.22 -7.74 -0.10
CA LYS A 117 -4.65 -6.49 -0.74
C LYS A 117 -6.01 -6.05 -0.17
N GLY A 118 -6.13 -4.77 0.16
CA GLY A 118 -7.37 -4.23 0.73
C GLY A 118 -7.67 -4.56 2.19
N LEU A 119 -6.88 -5.42 2.85
CA LEU A 119 -7.06 -5.73 4.27
C LEU A 119 -6.99 -4.46 5.12
N ARG A 120 -8.06 -4.16 5.83
CA ARG A 120 -8.17 -3.05 6.78
C ARG A 120 -7.66 -3.48 8.15
N SER A 121 -6.96 -2.58 8.82
CA SER A 121 -6.27 -2.86 10.07
C SER A 121 -6.21 -1.63 10.97
N PRO A 122 -5.87 -1.75 12.28
CA PRO A 122 -5.76 -0.60 13.19
C PRO A 122 -4.81 0.49 12.69
N HIS A 123 -3.73 0.11 11.99
CA HIS A 123 -2.81 1.03 11.30
C HIS A 123 -2.37 0.43 9.97
N LYS A 124 -1.80 1.25 9.07
CA LYS A 124 -1.23 0.75 7.81
C LYS A 124 -0.21 -0.36 8.05
N LEU A 125 -0.31 -1.43 7.29
CA LEU A 125 0.60 -2.57 7.32
C LEU A 125 1.60 -2.51 6.17
N LYS A 126 2.84 -2.84 6.44
CA LYS A 126 3.92 -2.91 5.46
C LYS A 126 4.56 -4.30 5.49
N PHE A 127 4.83 -4.83 4.31
CA PHE A 127 5.43 -6.14 4.11
C PHE A 127 6.68 -6.03 3.25
N ALA A 128 7.59 -6.97 3.43
CA ALA A 128 8.67 -7.19 2.48
C ALA A 128 9.15 -8.63 2.48
N VAL A 129 9.61 -9.08 1.31
CA VAL A 129 10.14 -10.43 1.09
C VAL A 129 11.54 -10.33 0.49
N SER A 130 12.53 -10.84 1.19
CA SER A 130 13.92 -10.95 0.74
C SER A 130 14.24 -12.39 0.33
N GLY A 131 14.78 -12.57 -0.87
CA GLY A 131 15.13 -13.89 -1.43
C GLY A 131 16.38 -14.54 -0.87
N CYS A 132 17.05 -13.93 0.10
CA CYS A 132 18.18 -14.45 0.88
C CYS A 132 18.46 -13.56 2.09
N THR A 133 19.41 -13.99 2.94
CA THR A 133 19.82 -13.30 4.16
C THR A 133 20.54 -11.95 3.95
N ARG A 134 20.82 -11.54 2.69
CA ARG A 134 21.35 -10.20 2.38
C ARG A 134 20.29 -9.09 2.56
N GLU A 135 19.02 -9.46 2.65
CA GLU A 135 17.96 -8.60 3.14
C GLU A 135 17.71 -7.32 2.29
N CYS A 136 17.85 -7.43 0.95
CA CYS A 136 17.75 -6.30 0.04
C CYS A 136 16.35 -5.64 0.00
N ALA A 137 15.30 -6.34 0.42
CA ALA A 137 13.94 -5.80 0.49
C ALA A 137 13.64 -5.09 1.82
N GLU A 138 14.58 -5.04 2.76
CA GLU A 138 14.44 -4.40 4.09
C GLU A 138 13.28 -5.00 4.91
N ALA A 139 13.16 -6.33 4.91
CA ALA A 139 12.07 -7.06 5.56
C ALA A 139 12.03 -6.81 7.08
N GLN A 140 13.19 -6.73 7.75
CA GLN A 140 13.25 -6.48 9.20
C GLN A 140 12.80 -5.08 9.62
N SER A 141 12.47 -4.19 8.68
CA SER A 141 11.89 -2.88 8.97
C SER A 141 10.37 -2.82 8.75
N LYS A 142 9.72 -3.97 8.56
CA LYS A 142 8.29 -4.05 8.20
C LYS A 142 7.46 -4.70 9.29
N ASP A 143 6.15 -4.48 9.23
CA ASP A 143 5.19 -5.12 10.14
C ASP A 143 5.21 -6.64 9.97
N ILE A 144 5.35 -7.12 8.72
CA ILE A 144 5.62 -8.51 8.35
C ILE A 144 6.85 -8.52 7.44
N GLY A 145 7.88 -9.22 7.86
CA GLY A 145 9.11 -9.43 7.12
C GLY A 145 9.33 -10.92 6.84
N VAL A 146 9.67 -11.26 5.61
CA VAL A 146 9.95 -12.63 5.18
C VAL A 146 11.33 -12.66 4.57
N ILE A 147 12.20 -13.54 5.09
CA ILE A 147 13.56 -13.70 4.59
C ILE A 147 13.79 -15.16 4.24
N ALA A 148 14.22 -15.40 3.01
CA ALA A 148 14.49 -16.75 2.52
C ALA A 148 15.77 -17.35 3.13
N THR A 149 15.70 -18.64 3.40
CA THR A 149 16.83 -19.53 3.68
C THR A 149 16.82 -20.69 2.69
N GLU A 150 17.86 -21.50 2.68
CA GLU A 150 17.92 -22.71 1.84
C GLU A 150 16.81 -23.73 2.20
N LYS A 151 16.31 -23.69 3.44
CA LYS A 151 15.31 -24.63 3.96
C LYS A 151 13.87 -24.12 3.83
N GLY A 152 13.65 -22.84 3.50
CA GLY A 152 12.33 -22.24 3.45
C GLY A 152 12.35 -20.75 3.80
N TRP A 153 11.40 -20.31 4.61
CA TRP A 153 11.22 -18.92 4.95
C TRP A 153 11.35 -18.67 6.46
N ASN A 154 12.03 -17.61 6.81
CA ASN A 154 12.00 -17.06 8.16
C ASN A 154 10.98 -15.93 8.21
N LEU A 155 10.07 -16.00 9.17
CA LEU A 155 9.06 -14.96 9.44
C LEU A 155 9.56 -14.04 10.54
N TYR A 156 9.55 -12.75 10.24
CA TYR A 156 9.83 -11.67 11.18
C TYR A 156 8.57 -10.80 11.33
N ILE A 157 8.24 -10.38 12.53
CA ILE A 157 7.03 -9.59 12.80
C ILE A 157 7.32 -8.33 13.61
N CYS A 158 6.39 -7.38 13.55
CA CYS A 158 6.34 -6.18 14.39
C CYS A 158 7.49 -5.19 14.19
N GLY A 159 8.11 -5.15 13.02
CA GLY A 159 9.07 -4.11 12.65
C GLY A 159 8.41 -2.79 12.30
N ASN A 160 9.19 -1.73 12.41
CA ASN A 160 8.78 -0.37 12.03
C ASN A 160 9.98 0.44 11.53
N GLY A 161 9.99 0.81 10.27
CA GLY A 161 10.98 1.73 9.66
C GLY A 161 10.55 3.20 9.69
N GLY A 162 9.71 3.59 10.65
CA GLY A 162 9.22 4.98 10.81
C GLY A 162 10.07 5.82 11.78
N MET A 163 9.48 6.89 12.32
CA MET A 163 10.14 7.85 13.21
C MET A 163 10.68 7.21 14.51
N ARG A 164 10.06 6.13 14.98
CA ARG A 164 10.57 5.30 16.08
C ARG A 164 10.91 3.93 15.52
N PRO A 165 12.12 3.74 14.98
CA PRO A 165 12.47 2.49 14.30
C PRO A 165 12.52 1.33 15.30
N ARG A 166 12.05 0.18 14.85
CA ARG A 166 12.13 -1.11 15.54
C ARG A 166 12.49 -2.18 14.54
N HIS A 167 13.45 -3.01 14.86
CA HIS A 167 13.68 -4.23 14.12
C HIS A 167 12.50 -5.17 14.30
N ALA A 168 12.07 -5.82 13.22
CA ALA A 168 11.17 -6.94 13.31
C ALA A 168 11.86 -8.10 14.05
N GLU A 169 11.11 -8.83 14.85
CA GLU A 169 11.63 -9.93 15.64
C GLU A 169 11.40 -11.26 14.93
N LEU A 170 12.40 -12.14 15.02
CA LEU A 170 12.30 -13.48 14.45
C LEU A 170 11.21 -14.29 15.16
N PHE A 171 10.17 -14.63 14.41
CA PHE A 171 9.00 -15.31 14.93
C PHE A 171 9.03 -16.81 14.70
N ALA A 172 9.35 -17.24 13.48
CA ALA A 172 9.46 -18.65 13.12
C ALA A 172 10.49 -18.81 11.99
N THR A 173 11.06 -20.02 11.87
CA THR A 173 12.13 -20.35 10.92
C THR A 173 11.78 -21.55 10.05
N ASP A 174 12.44 -21.63 8.89
CA ASP A 174 12.40 -22.79 7.99
C ASP A 174 10.98 -23.21 7.57
N LEU A 175 10.11 -22.22 7.36
CA LEU A 175 8.70 -22.41 7.00
C LEU A 175 8.56 -22.75 5.52
N ASP A 176 7.68 -23.70 5.19
CA ASP A 176 7.15 -23.84 3.85
C ASP A 176 6.14 -22.70 3.52
N ASP A 177 5.79 -22.54 2.23
CA ASP A 177 4.90 -21.49 1.74
C ASP A 177 3.52 -21.52 2.47
N ALA A 178 2.93 -22.69 2.66
CA ALA A 178 1.61 -22.81 3.23
C ALA A 178 1.61 -22.49 4.74
N THR A 179 2.60 -22.96 5.46
CA THR A 179 2.76 -22.67 6.89
C THR A 179 3.07 -21.20 7.13
N LEU A 180 3.93 -20.59 6.29
CA LEU A 180 4.20 -19.16 6.34
C LEU A 180 2.92 -18.34 6.22
N VAL A 181 2.08 -18.62 5.22
CA VAL A 181 0.81 -17.89 4.99
C VAL A 181 -0.13 -18.07 6.17
N ARG A 182 -0.31 -19.30 6.68
CA ARG A 182 -1.17 -19.54 7.85
C ARG A 182 -0.72 -18.77 9.08
N LEU A 183 0.58 -18.72 9.35
CA LEU A 183 1.10 -17.97 10.50
C LEU A 183 0.89 -16.46 10.33
N ILE A 184 1.07 -15.93 9.10
CA ILE A 184 0.78 -14.52 8.81
C ILE A 184 -0.72 -14.22 8.99
N ASP A 185 -1.62 -15.09 8.53
CA ASP A 185 -3.07 -14.97 8.75
C ASP A 185 -3.41 -14.82 10.24
N ARG A 186 -2.87 -15.72 11.06
CA ARG A 186 -3.11 -15.72 12.51
C ARG A 186 -2.55 -14.46 13.18
N VAL A 187 -1.31 -14.08 12.87
CA VAL A 187 -0.68 -12.87 13.42
C VAL A 187 -1.48 -11.62 13.07
N LEU A 188 -1.87 -11.46 11.81
CA LEU A 188 -2.60 -10.28 11.34
C LEU A 188 -4.01 -10.22 11.96
N MET A 189 -4.73 -11.33 11.98
CA MET A 189 -6.07 -11.35 12.57
C MET A 189 -6.04 -11.14 14.08
N PHE A 190 -5.07 -11.71 14.77
CA PHE A 190 -4.89 -11.48 16.20
C PHE A 190 -4.55 -10.01 16.49
N TYR A 191 -3.67 -9.39 15.69
CA TYR A 191 -3.40 -7.97 15.76
C TYR A 191 -4.65 -7.12 15.52
N ILE A 192 -5.44 -7.44 14.48
CA ILE A 192 -6.66 -6.67 14.15
C ILE A 192 -7.69 -6.75 15.28
N ARG A 193 -7.78 -7.88 15.97
CA ARG A 193 -8.73 -8.11 17.08
C ARG A 193 -8.31 -7.47 18.40
N THR A 194 -7.02 -7.31 18.64
CA THR A 194 -6.50 -6.97 19.97
C THR A 194 -5.78 -5.62 20.05
N ALA A 195 -5.38 -5.04 18.92
CA ALA A 195 -4.72 -3.75 18.92
C ALA A 195 -5.70 -2.58 18.99
N ASP A 196 -5.28 -1.52 19.65
CA ASP A 196 -6.01 -0.26 19.69
C ASP A 196 -6.03 0.44 18.32
N LYS A 197 -7.04 1.28 18.11
CA LYS A 197 -7.13 2.13 16.92
C LYS A 197 -5.86 2.99 16.79
N LEU A 198 -5.28 3.00 15.60
CA LEU A 198 -4.03 3.69 15.22
C LEU A 198 -2.76 3.13 15.87
N GLN A 199 -2.83 2.01 16.54
CA GLN A 199 -1.66 1.36 17.12
C GLN A 199 -0.88 0.59 16.06
N ARG A 200 0.44 0.85 15.94
CA ARG A 200 1.35 0.10 15.08
C ARG A 200 1.63 -1.27 15.67
N THR A 201 1.93 -2.25 14.84
CA THR A 201 2.30 -3.61 15.27
C THR A 201 3.45 -3.63 16.27
N SER A 202 4.47 -2.80 16.10
CA SER A 202 5.59 -2.69 17.05
C SER A 202 5.17 -2.19 18.42
N VAL A 203 4.27 -1.20 18.48
CA VAL A 203 3.74 -0.67 19.75
C VAL A 203 2.77 -1.66 20.39
N TRP A 204 1.91 -2.30 19.57
CA TRP A 204 1.02 -3.36 20.04
C TRP A 204 1.81 -4.49 20.71
N ARG A 205 2.88 -4.96 20.07
CA ARG A 205 3.75 -6.01 20.62
C ARG A 205 4.45 -5.57 21.91
N GLU A 206 4.93 -4.31 22.00
CA GLU A 206 5.55 -3.76 23.20
C GLU A 206 4.56 -3.69 24.40
N ASN A 207 3.27 -3.47 24.11
CA ASN A 207 2.22 -3.36 25.12
C ASN A 207 1.61 -4.72 25.53
N LEU A 208 1.89 -5.79 24.82
CA LEU A 208 1.41 -7.13 25.19
C LEU A 208 2.19 -7.67 26.39
N GLU A 209 1.47 -8.05 27.42
CA GLU A 209 2.06 -8.79 28.54
C GLU A 209 2.62 -10.13 28.02
N GLY A 210 3.88 -10.43 28.35
CA GLY A 210 4.60 -11.58 27.81
C GLY A 210 5.19 -11.35 26.40
N GLY A 211 4.89 -10.24 25.73
CA GLY A 211 5.52 -9.79 24.48
C GLY A 211 5.54 -10.84 23.37
N LEU A 212 6.73 -11.07 22.79
CA LEU A 212 6.90 -12.02 21.68
C LEU A 212 6.64 -13.47 22.11
N ASP A 213 7.01 -13.85 23.32
CA ASP A 213 6.82 -15.23 23.79
C ASP A 213 5.35 -15.56 23.96
N TYR A 214 4.55 -14.61 24.46
CA TYR A 214 3.10 -14.74 24.49
C TYR A 214 2.52 -14.89 23.06
N LEU A 215 2.98 -14.06 22.12
CA LEU A 215 2.52 -14.18 20.73
C LEU A 215 2.88 -15.55 20.12
N LYS A 216 4.05 -16.10 20.42
CA LYS A 216 4.43 -17.45 19.98
C LYS A 216 3.50 -18.51 20.58
N GLN A 217 3.21 -18.46 21.85
CA GLN A 217 2.27 -19.38 22.49
C GLN A 217 0.88 -19.33 21.83
N VAL A 218 0.35 -18.12 21.58
CA VAL A 218 -0.98 -17.96 20.96
C VAL A 218 -0.99 -18.42 19.50
N ILE A 219 0.01 -18.05 18.72
CA ILE A 219 -0.01 -18.21 17.25
C ILE A 219 0.59 -19.56 16.83
N LEU A 220 1.71 -19.99 17.42
CA LEU A 220 2.39 -21.25 17.05
C LEU A 220 1.78 -22.42 17.80
N ASP A 221 1.62 -22.30 19.12
CA ASP A 221 1.18 -23.39 20.00
C ASP A 221 -0.34 -23.44 20.17
N ASP A 222 -1.07 -22.46 19.62
CA ASP A 222 -2.53 -22.32 19.71
C ASP A 222 -3.05 -22.39 21.16
N SER A 223 -2.33 -21.78 22.10
CA SER A 223 -2.63 -21.86 23.53
C SER A 223 -4.01 -21.34 23.92
N LEU A 224 -4.63 -20.53 23.08
CA LEU A 224 -6.00 -20.01 23.28
C LEU A 224 -7.05 -20.74 22.45
N GLY A 225 -6.67 -21.72 21.62
CA GLY A 225 -7.59 -22.45 20.74
C GLY A 225 -8.21 -21.57 19.64
N LEU A 226 -7.51 -20.52 19.19
CA LEU A 226 -8.04 -19.52 18.24
C LEU A 226 -7.57 -19.73 16.80
N ALA A 227 -6.62 -20.62 16.54
CA ALA A 227 -5.97 -20.76 15.25
C ALA A 227 -6.94 -20.92 14.08
N ALA A 228 -7.87 -21.87 14.18
CA ALA A 228 -8.85 -22.11 13.13
C ALA A 228 -9.80 -20.94 12.92
N GLU A 229 -10.20 -20.25 13.99
CA GLU A 229 -11.06 -19.07 13.91
C GLU A 229 -10.35 -17.89 13.21
N LEU A 230 -9.09 -17.63 13.56
CA LEU A 230 -8.29 -16.55 12.96
C LEU A 230 -8.07 -16.80 11.46
N GLU A 231 -7.76 -18.05 11.07
CA GLU A 231 -7.61 -18.43 9.67
C GLU A 231 -8.93 -18.28 8.88
N ALA A 232 -10.05 -18.72 9.46
CA ALA A 232 -11.37 -18.59 8.84
C ALA A 232 -11.78 -17.11 8.67
N GLN A 233 -11.49 -16.26 9.65
CA GLN A 233 -11.77 -14.83 9.56
C GLN A 233 -10.93 -14.17 8.47
N MET A 234 -9.64 -14.52 8.36
CA MET A 234 -8.81 -14.00 7.26
C MET A 234 -9.34 -14.47 5.91
N GLN A 235 -9.67 -15.74 5.78
CA GLN A 235 -10.22 -16.27 4.52
C GLN A 235 -11.51 -15.56 4.12
N HIS A 236 -12.39 -15.27 5.07
CA HIS A 236 -13.61 -14.49 4.82
C HIS A 236 -13.32 -13.09 4.28
N VAL A 237 -12.26 -12.42 4.75
CA VAL A 237 -11.84 -11.10 4.23
C VAL A 237 -11.27 -11.25 2.81
N VAL A 238 -10.44 -12.27 2.58
CA VAL A 238 -9.83 -12.54 1.27
C VAL A 238 -10.91 -12.81 0.21
N ASP A 239 -11.89 -13.64 0.53
CA ASP A 239 -12.97 -14.02 -0.41
C ASP A 239 -13.88 -12.85 -0.79
N ARG A 240 -13.89 -11.79 0.01
CA ARG A 240 -14.72 -10.59 -0.21
C ARG A 240 -13.98 -9.41 -0.80
N TYR A 241 -12.74 -9.62 -1.20
CA TYR A 241 -11.99 -8.54 -1.80
C TYR A 241 -12.64 -8.04 -3.10
N GLU A 242 -12.78 -6.74 -3.19
CA GLU A 242 -13.21 -6.03 -4.40
C GLU A 242 -12.38 -4.76 -4.54
N CYS A 243 -12.04 -4.41 -5.79
CA CYS A 243 -11.33 -3.17 -6.07
C CYS A 243 -12.23 -1.95 -5.78
N GLU A 244 -11.85 -1.13 -4.81
CA GLU A 244 -12.64 0.03 -4.39
C GLU A 244 -12.85 1.05 -5.52
N TRP A 245 -11.86 1.24 -6.40
CA TRP A 245 -12.00 2.11 -7.56
C TRP A 245 -13.04 1.57 -8.55
N ALA A 246 -12.97 0.28 -8.87
CA ALA A 246 -13.94 -0.35 -9.78
C ALA A 246 -15.37 -0.29 -9.21
N ASN A 247 -15.52 -0.46 -7.90
CA ASN A 247 -16.83 -0.35 -7.25
C ASN A 247 -17.34 1.09 -7.21
N ALA A 248 -16.45 2.07 -6.99
CA ALA A 248 -16.84 3.49 -7.02
C ALA A 248 -17.33 3.91 -8.41
N LEU A 249 -16.69 3.45 -9.48
CA LEU A 249 -17.08 3.78 -10.85
C LEU A 249 -18.48 3.23 -11.23
N LYS A 250 -18.93 2.16 -10.57
CA LYS A 250 -20.26 1.58 -10.79
C LYS A 250 -21.37 2.26 -9.98
N ASP A 251 -21.01 3.13 -9.03
CA ASP A 251 -21.95 3.75 -8.08
C ASP A 251 -22.10 5.25 -8.36
N PRO A 252 -23.21 5.69 -9.02
CA PRO A 252 -23.43 7.11 -9.33
C PRO A 252 -23.47 8.01 -8.10
N GLU A 253 -23.92 7.49 -6.94
CA GLU A 253 -23.98 8.28 -5.71
C GLU A 253 -22.57 8.52 -5.14
N LYS A 254 -21.69 7.51 -5.24
CA LYS A 254 -20.29 7.70 -4.88
C LYS A 254 -19.58 8.70 -5.79
N LEU A 255 -19.88 8.67 -7.09
CA LEU A 255 -19.27 9.57 -8.06
C LEU A 255 -19.62 11.05 -7.84
N LYS A 256 -20.75 11.35 -7.20
CA LYS A 256 -21.10 12.74 -6.84
C LYS A 256 -20.07 13.41 -5.92
N ARG A 257 -19.32 12.65 -5.15
CA ARG A 257 -18.27 13.15 -4.23
C ARG A 257 -17.06 13.74 -4.97
N PHE A 258 -16.88 13.39 -6.24
CA PHE A 258 -15.73 13.79 -7.05
C PHE A 258 -16.00 15.04 -7.89
N ARG A 259 -16.85 15.92 -7.39
CA ARG A 259 -17.13 17.24 -7.99
C ARG A 259 -16.51 18.32 -7.13
N THR A 260 -15.81 19.25 -7.75
CA THR A 260 -15.24 20.41 -7.06
C THR A 260 -16.37 21.30 -6.51
N PHE A 261 -17.40 21.53 -7.32
CA PHE A 261 -18.59 22.32 -6.97
C PHE A 261 -19.87 21.52 -7.28
N VAL A 262 -20.91 21.73 -6.48
CA VAL A 262 -22.18 21.00 -6.62
C VAL A 262 -22.83 21.26 -7.99
N ASN A 263 -22.74 22.49 -8.48
CA ASN A 263 -23.41 22.95 -9.70
C ASN A 263 -22.47 23.33 -10.85
N ASP A 264 -21.15 23.04 -10.70
CA ASP A 264 -20.16 23.40 -11.70
C ASP A 264 -19.20 22.22 -11.92
N ARG A 265 -18.84 21.97 -13.17
CA ARG A 265 -17.88 20.91 -13.57
C ARG A 265 -16.48 21.45 -13.82
N ARG A 266 -16.27 22.76 -13.66
CA ARG A 266 -14.96 23.36 -13.88
C ARG A 266 -13.97 22.92 -12.81
N PRO A 267 -12.65 22.91 -13.12
CA PRO A 267 -11.59 22.73 -12.14
C PRO A 267 -11.66 23.78 -11.04
N ASP A 268 -11.04 23.47 -9.89
CA ASP A 268 -10.88 24.43 -8.82
C ASP A 268 -9.94 25.57 -9.27
N PRO A 269 -10.40 26.83 -9.32
CA PRO A 269 -9.61 27.95 -9.78
C PRO A 269 -8.44 28.29 -8.83
N ASP A 270 -8.51 27.84 -7.57
CA ASP A 270 -7.47 28.11 -6.57
C ASP A 270 -6.29 27.13 -6.64
N VAL A 271 -6.39 26.07 -7.45
CA VAL A 271 -5.34 25.10 -7.64
C VAL A 271 -4.44 25.51 -8.82
N HIS A 272 -3.32 26.16 -8.53
CA HIS A 272 -2.35 26.61 -9.51
C HIS A 272 -1.12 25.71 -9.57
N PHE A 273 -0.50 25.62 -10.75
CA PHE A 273 0.65 24.74 -10.99
C PHE A 273 1.80 25.53 -11.64
N VAL A 274 3.01 25.07 -11.36
CA VAL A 274 4.25 25.49 -12.04
C VAL A 274 5.00 24.27 -12.56
N ARG A 275 5.87 24.46 -13.55
CA ARG A 275 6.73 23.38 -14.05
C ARG A 275 8.09 23.42 -13.36
N GLU A 276 8.53 22.23 -12.96
CA GLU A 276 9.84 22.02 -12.37
C GLU A 276 10.36 20.65 -12.82
N ARG A 277 11.61 20.59 -13.28
CA ARG A 277 12.25 19.38 -13.80
C ARG A 277 11.41 18.63 -14.84
N GLY A 278 10.77 19.38 -15.75
CA GLY A 278 9.91 18.83 -16.81
C GLY A 278 8.55 18.32 -16.37
N GLN A 279 8.19 18.43 -15.10
CA GLN A 279 6.92 17.95 -14.55
C GLN A 279 6.12 19.09 -13.88
N ARG A 280 4.80 18.91 -13.82
CA ARG A 280 3.89 19.86 -13.16
C ARG A 280 3.87 19.58 -11.65
N ARG A 281 3.94 20.64 -10.85
CA ARG A 281 3.69 20.57 -9.40
C ARG A 281 2.80 21.72 -8.93
N PRO A 282 2.06 21.55 -7.83
CA PRO A 282 1.33 22.65 -7.24
C PRO A 282 2.27 23.81 -6.86
N ILE A 283 1.78 25.03 -7.01
CA ILE A 283 2.52 26.24 -6.63
C ILE A 283 2.69 26.30 -5.11
N ALA A 284 3.86 26.71 -4.63
CA ALA A 284 4.10 26.96 -3.22
C ALA A 284 3.65 28.39 -2.84
N ALA A 285 3.29 28.59 -1.56
CA ALA A 285 2.84 29.91 -1.08
C ALA A 285 3.85 31.04 -1.38
N ALA A 286 5.15 30.75 -1.31
CA ALA A 286 6.21 31.71 -1.66
C ALA A 286 6.26 32.06 -3.16
N GLU A 287 5.60 31.31 -4.01
CA GLU A 287 5.60 31.46 -5.47
C GLU A 287 4.28 32.04 -6.00
N LEU A 288 3.37 32.46 -5.13
CA LEU A 288 2.07 33.00 -5.52
C LEU A 288 2.18 34.20 -6.49
N HIS A 289 3.28 34.91 -6.44
CA HIS A 289 3.58 36.02 -7.37
C HIS A 289 3.75 35.55 -8.83
N LEU A 290 3.94 34.26 -9.07
CA LEU A 290 4.04 33.69 -10.42
C LEU A 290 2.65 33.47 -11.07
N ILE A 291 1.56 33.61 -10.31
CA ILE A 291 0.21 33.54 -10.85
C ILE A 291 -0.06 34.82 -11.62
N PRO A 292 -0.36 34.75 -12.94
CA PRO A 292 -0.73 35.95 -13.68
C PRO A 292 -2.05 36.49 -13.10
N VAL A 293 -2.04 37.71 -12.66
CA VAL A 293 -3.25 38.47 -12.31
C VAL A 293 -3.94 38.82 -13.62
N THR A 294 -5.01 38.14 -13.97
CA THR A 294 -5.90 38.61 -15.02
C THR A 294 -6.72 39.76 -14.43
N GLU A 295 -6.44 40.97 -14.84
CA GLU A 295 -7.40 42.07 -14.66
C GLU A 295 -8.66 41.67 -15.44
N GLU A 296 -9.71 41.22 -14.74
CA GLU A 296 -11.04 41.24 -15.33
C GLU A 296 -11.38 42.71 -15.57
N VAL A 297 -11.40 43.09 -16.82
CA VAL A 297 -11.94 44.37 -17.25
C VAL A 297 -13.43 44.32 -16.89
N LEU A 298 -13.81 45.10 -15.86
CA LEU A 298 -15.17 45.36 -15.47
C LEU A 298 -15.98 45.97 -16.63
#